data_776331cc9e8d3926066f6dbde7302f6e
#
_entry.id   776331cc9e8d3926066f6dbde7302f6e
#
_cell.length_a   1.000
_cell.length_b   1.000
_cell.length_c   1.000
_cell.angle_alpha   90.00
_cell.angle_beta   90.00
_cell.angle_gamma   90.00
#
_symmetry.space_group_name_H-M   'P 1'
#
loop_
_entity.id
_entity.type
_entity.pdbx_description
1 polymer ?
#
loop_
_entity_poly.entity_id
_entity_poly.type
_entity_poly.pdbx_seq_one_letter_code
_entity_poly.pdbx_strand_id
1 'polypeptide(L)'
;MPILKLTPSCKDYLWGGSLLRTDFGIRSDLDPLAEAWVLSCHPDGPSYLPDGTTLAAYVAAHPGCLGTDCDRFEQFPILTKFIDAKQNLSVQVHPSNEYAFEKERQYGKTEMWYVLDCVPGAYIYYGFTHEICKEEFAERIKSNTLTEALNAVPVHTGDCFFIPSGTLHAI
;
A
#
# COMPACT_ATOMS: atom_id res chain seq x y z
N MET A 1 23.89 -15.47 -0.68
CA MET A 1 23.15 -14.30 -0.17
C MET A 1 22.59 -14.67 1.19
N PRO A 2 22.74 -13.87 2.26
CA PRO A 2 22.17 -14.17 3.56
C PRO A 2 20.64 -13.99 3.54
N ILE A 3 19.97 -14.70 4.43
CA ILE A 3 18.56 -14.44 4.73
C ILE A 3 18.51 -13.33 5.77
N LEU A 4 17.87 -12.22 5.47
CA LEU A 4 17.72 -11.09 6.38
C LEU A 4 16.38 -11.19 7.11
N LYS A 5 16.40 -11.11 8.42
CA LYS A 5 15.19 -10.98 9.24
C LYS A 5 14.90 -9.50 9.43
N LEU A 6 13.70 -9.06 9.04
CA LEU A 6 13.31 -7.65 9.13
C LEU A 6 12.28 -7.43 10.24
N THR A 7 12.39 -6.27 10.88
CA THR A 7 11.36 -5.73 11.78
C THR A 7 10.62 -4.64 11.03
N PRO A 8 9.28 -4.66 10.97
CA PRO A 8 8.50 -3.68 10.23
C PRO A 8 8.46 -2.32 10.91
N SER A 9 8.29 -1.26 10.14
CA SER A 9 7.69 -0.01 10.64
C SER A 9 6.18 -0.18 10.73
N CYS A 10 5.60 0.26 11.83
CA CYS A 10 4.17 0.14 12.13
C CYS A 10 3.49 1.51 12.11
N LYS A 11 2.18 1.54 11.77
CA LYS A 11 1.35 2.75 11.72
C LYS A 11 0.03 2.54 12.47
N ASP A 12 -0.42 3.58 13.17
CA ASP A 12 -1.58 3.61 14.06
C ASP A 12 -2.74 4.46 13.52
N TYR A 13 -2.99 4.38 12.23
CA TYR A 13 -4.11 5.10 11.63
C TYR A 13 -5.45 4.71 12.28
N LEU A 14 -6.36 5.66 12.44
CA LEU A 14 -7.64 5.50 13.15
C LEU A 14 -8.55 4.39 12.59
N TRP A 15 -8.41 4.07 11.30
CA TRP A 15 -9.15 2.99 10.65
C TRP A 15 -8.61 1.58 10.93
N GLY A 16 -7.46 1.49 11.60
CA GLY A 16 -6.79 0.22 11.90
C GLY A 16 -7.53 -0.63 12.93
N GLY A 17 -7.16 -1.90 12.98
CA GLY A 17 -7.66 -2.90 13.92
C GLY A 17 -6.60 -3.45 14.85
N SER A 18 -6.76 -4.71 15.23
CA SER A 18 -5.86 -5.45 16.11
C SER A 18 -5.34 -6.76 15.50
N LEU A 19 -5.86 -7.16 14.32
CA LEU A 19 -5.57 -8.47 13.71
C LEU A 19 -4.09 -8.66 13.39
N LEU A 20 -3.39 -7.59 13.00
CA LEU A 20 -1.95 -7.69 12.75
C LEU A 20 -1.16 -8.15 13.98
N ARG A 21 -1.62 -7.83 15.20
CA ARG A 21 -1.01 -8.32 16.45
C ARG A 21 -1.53 -9.69 16.81
N THR A 22 -2.85 -9.88 16.84
CA THR A 22 -3.49 -11.07 17.40
C THR A 22 -3.31 -12.30 16.52
N ASP A 23 -3.46 -12.13 15.20
CA ASP A 23 -3.54 -13.23 14.26
C ASP A 23 -2.27 -13.37 13.40
N PHE A 24 -1.60 -12.25 13.11
CA PHE A 24 -0.38 -12.24 12.31
C PHE A 24 0.92 -12.06 13.13
N GLY A 25 0.81 -11.89 14.45
CA GLY A 25 1.96 -11.88 15.38
C GLY A 25 2.91 -10.69 15.18
N ILE A 26 2.46 -9.59 14.57
CA ILE A 26 3.25 -8.37 14.44
C ILE A 26 3.41 -7.73 15.82
N ARG A 27 4.68 -7.58 16.26
CA ARG A 27 5.00 -6.95 17.53
C ARG A 27 5.00 -5.44 17.40
N SER A 28 4.08 -4.79 18.12
CA SER A 28 3.96 -3.33 18.17
C SER A 28 3.16 -2.92 19.41
N ASP A 29 3.52 -1.78 20.01
CA ASP A 29 2.78 -1.16 21.12
C ASP A 29 1.67 -0.21 20.61
N LEU A 30 1.56 -0.01 19.28
CA LEU A 30 0.54 0.84 18.67
C LEU A 30 -0.85 0.21 18.77
N ASP A 31 -1.86 1.02 19.11
CA ASP A 31 -3.26 0.62 19.17
C ASP A 31 -4.16 1.78 18.73
N PRO A 32 -4.86 1.68 17.60
CA PRO A 32 -4.90 0.53 16.68
C PRO A 32 -3.58 0.25 15.95
N LEU A 33 -3.42 -0.94 15.38
CA LEU A 33 -2.31 -1.27 14.49
C LEU A 33 -2.84 -1.42 13.06
N ALA A 34 -2.75 -0.34 12.29
CA ALA A 34 -3.33 -0.23 10.96
C ALA A 34 -2.46 -0.85 9.86
N GLU A 35 -1.17 -0.58 9.89
CA GLU A 35 -0.22 -1.07 8.88
C GLU A 35 1.08 -1.56 9.52
N ALA A 36 1.66 -2.60 8.91
CA ALA A 36 3.02 -3.05 9.16
C ALA A 36 3.79 -3.12 7.83
N TRP A 37 4.78 -2.25 7.65
CA TRP A 37 5.61 -2.17 6.44
C TRP A 37 6.75 -3.17 6.56
N VAL A 38 6.48 -4.39 6.13
CA VAL A 38 7.34 -5.56 6.39
C VAL A 38 8.55 -5.64 5.47
N LEU A 39 8.48 -5.03 4.27
CA LEU A 39 9.60 -4.88 3.34
C LEU A 39 9.57 -3.47 2.78
N SER A 40 10.43 -2.59 3.28
CA SER A 40 10.40 -1.18 2.94
C SER A 40 11.78 -0.51 3.04
N CYS A 41 12.17 0.16 1.96
CA CYS A 41 13.25 1.15 1.96
C CYS A 41 12.74 2.59 2.02
N HIS A 42 11.41 2.78 2.14
CA HIS A 42 10.81 4.12 2.14
C HIS A 42 11.19 4.91 3.41
N PRO A 43 11.56 6.20 3.31
CA PRO A 43 12.00 7.00 4.46
C PRO A 43 10.93 7.16 5.55
N ASP A 44 9.65 7.19 5.17
CA ASP A 44 8.54 7.34 6.12
C ASP A 44 8.21 6.07 6.91
N GLY A 45 8.79 4.93 6.52
CA GLY A 45 8.56 3.66 7.20
C GLY A 45 9.55 2.59 6.76
N PRO A 46 10.85 2.75 7.07
CA PRO A 46 11.86 1.76 6.72
C PRO A 46 11.69 0.48 7.54
N SER A 47 11.95 -0.66 6.93
CA SER A 47 12.14 -1.91 7.69
C SER A 47 13.55 -1.94 8.28
N TYR A 48 13.70 -2.59 9.43
CA TYR A 48 14.95 -2.63 10.18
C TYR A 48 15.53 -4.05 10.28
N LEU A 49 16.84 -4.14 10.23
CA LEU A 49 17.59 -5.33 10.60
C LEU A 49 17.68 -5.47 12.14
N PRO A 50 18.08 -6.64 12.67
CA PRO A 50 18.17 -6.86 14.11
C PRO A 50 19.13 -5.92 14.85
N ASP A 51 20.13 -5.36 14.17
CA ASP A 51 21.08 -4.38 14.70
C ASP A 51 20.58 -2.93 14.66
N GLY A 52 19.35 -2.71 14.19
CA GLY A 52 18.75 -1.39 14.02
C GLY A 52 19.08 -0.68 12.69
N THR A 53 19.90 -1.29 11.84
CA THR A 53 20.19 -0.75 10.50
C THR A 53 18.91 -0.78 9.64
N THR A 54 18.62 0.30 8.91
CA THR A 54 17.49 0.30 7.97
C THR A 54 17.81 -0.58 6.76
N LEU A 55 16.78 -1.20 6.16
CA LEU A 55 16.95 -1.96 4.92
C LEU A 55 17.57 -1.10 3.80
N ALA A 56 17.20 0.18 3.71
CA ALA A 56 17.78 1.11 2.75
C ALA A 56 19.30 1.28 2.94
N ALA A 57 19.75 1.46 4.18
CA ALA A 57 21.17 1.57 4.49
C ALA A 57 21.93 0.27 4.20
N TYR A 58 21.32 -0.88 4.51
CA TYR A 58 21.89 -2.18 4.17
C TYR A 58 22.05 -2.34 2.65
N VAL A 59 21.02 -2.03 1.85
CA VAL A 59 21.06 -2.11 0.39
C VAL A 59 22.16 -1.21 -0.18
N ALA A 60 22.26 0.02 0.31
CA ALA A 60 23.30 0.96 -0.10
C ALA A 60 24.74 0.47 0.19
N ALA A 61 24.92 -0.24 1.31
CA ALA A 61 26.22 -0.80 1.71
C ALA A 61 26.57 -2.12 0.98
N HIS A 62 25.62 -2.76 0.30
CA HIS A 62 25.80 -4.06 -0.35
C HIS A 62 25.35 -4.03 -1.81
N PRO A 63 26.11 -3.39 -2.72
CA PRO A 63 25.78 -3.33 -4.14
C PRO A 63 25.50 -4.73 -4.72
N GLY A 64 24.47 -4.84 -5.53
CA GLY A 64 24.05 -6.10 -6.16
C GLY A 64 23.23 -7.05 -5.27
N CYS A 65 22.97 -6.71 -4.00
CA CYS A 65 22.19 -7.56 -3.09
C CYS A 65 20.72 -7.72 -3.54
N LEU A 66 20.19 -6.82 -4.36
CA LEU A 66 18.84 -6.86 -4.92
C LEU A 66 18.74 -7.66 -6.22
N GLY A 67 19.87 -8.08 -6.81
CA GLY A 67 19.94 -8.76 -8.09
C GLY A 67 19.80 -7.79 -9.28
N THR A 68 20.07 -8.31 -10.48
CA THR A 68 20.20 -7.52 -11.72
C THR A 68 18.89 -6.87 -12.19
N ASP A 69 17.74 -7.43 -11.81
CA ASP A 69 16.44 -6.88 -12.20
C ASP A 69 16.16 -5.52 -11.53
N CYS A 70 16.86 -5.23 -10.42
CA CYS A 70 16.77 -3.97 -9.71
C CYS A 70 17.76 -2.90 -10.19
N ASP A 71 18.74 -3.25 -11.03
CA ASP A 71 19.80 -2.31 -11.49
C ASP A 71 19.24 -1.09 -12.27
N ARG A 72 18.04 -1.23 -12.83
CA ARG A 72 17.36 -0.15 -13.57
C ARG A 72 16.65 0.87 -12.68
N PHE A 73 16.61 0.65 -11.37
CA PHE A 73 15.94 1.54 -10.42
C PHE A 73 16.96 2.23 -9.52
N GLU A 74 16.76 3.53 -9.30
CA GLU A 74 17.61 4.31 -8.37
C GLU A 74 17.38 3.91 -6.91
N GLN A 75 16.20 3.40 -6.59
CA GLN A 75 15.80 2.94 -5.26
C GLN A 75 15.15 1.58 -5.36
N PHE A 76 15.13 0.83 -4.26
CA PHE A 76 14.41 -0.44 -4.21
C PHE A 76 12.92 -0.22 -4.52
N PRO A 77 12.39 -0.83 -5.60
CA PRO A 77 11.11 -0.43 -6.17
C PRO A 77 9.89 -1.09 -5.51
N ILE A 78 10.09 -1.88 -4.47
CA ILE A 78 9.02 -2.66 -3.85
C ILE A 78 8.82 -2.22 -2.40
N LEU A 79 7.56 -2.00 -2.03
CA LEU A 79 7.08 -1.84 -0.68
C LEU A 79 6.02 -2.91 -0.41
N THR A 80 6.24 -3.75 0.59
CA THR A 80 5.25 -4.72 1.04
C THR A 80 4.75 -4.35 2.43
N LYS A 81 3.43 -4.29 2.59
CA LYS A 81 2.81 -4.03 3.88
C LYS A 81 1.61 -4.93 4.13
N PHE A 82 1.40 -5.23 5.41
CA PHE A 82 0.14 -5.76 5.90
C PHE A 82 -0.76 -4.62 6.33
N ILE A 83 -2.04 -4.70 6.00
CA ILE A 83 -3.05 -3.70 6.32
C ILE A 83 -4.18 -4.39 7.06
N ASP A 84 -4.57 -3.87 8.21
CA ASP A 84 -5.77 -4.28 8.95
C ASP A 84 -6.80 -3.15 8.87
N ALA A 85 -7.68 -3.25 7.87
CA ALA A 85 -8.73 -2.28 7.59
C ALA A 85 -9.99 -2.60 8.39
N LYS A 86 -10.05 -2.21 9.66
CA LYS A 86 -11.24 -2.32 10.50
C LYS A 86 -12.35 -1.33 10.12
N GLN A 87 -11.97 -0.21 9.53
CA GLN A 87 -12.88 0.82 9.01
C GLN A 87 -12.46 1.17 7.58
N ASN A 88 -13.35 1.85 6.86
CA ASN A 88 -13.06 2.28 5.49
C ASN A 88 -11.86 3.22 5.43
N LEU A 89 -11.01 3.00 4.46
CA LEU A 89 -9.91 3.89 4.12
C LEU A 89 -10.41 5.00 3.18
N SER A 90 -9.62 6.05 3.04
CA SER A 90 -9.88 7.10 2.06
C SER A 90 -9.84 6.56 0.62
N VAL A 91 -10.69 7.13 -0.24
CA VAL A 91 -10.61 6.88 -1.68
C VAL A 91 -9.33 7.50 -2.22
N GLN A 92 -8.55 6.71 -2.97
CA GLN A 92 -7.20 7.06 -3.44
C GLN A 92 -7.05 6.83 -4.94
N VAL A 93 -6.14 7.58 -5.53
CA VAL A 93 -5.59 7.34 -6.85
C VAL A 93 -4.08 7.61 -6.80
N HIS A 94 -3.30 6.70 -7.37
CA HIS A 94 -1.85 6.86 -7.42
C HIS A 94 -1.38 7.26 -8.82
N PRO A 95 -0.40 8.17 -8.93
CA PRO A 95 0.08 8.67 -10.21
C PRO A 95 0.91 7.62 -10.97
N SER A 96 1.00 7.78 -12.29
CA SER A 96 2.01 7.11 -13.12
C SER A 96 3.42 7.63 -12.80
N ASN A 97 4.46 6.88 -13.21
CA ASN A 97 5.84 7.35 -13.10
C ASN A 97 6.06 8.69 -13.80
N GLU A 98 5.52 8.87 -15.00
CA GLU A 98 5.66 10.10 -15.79
C GLU A 98 5.17 11.31 -15.00
N TYR A 99 3.94 11.23 -14.46
CA TYR A 99 3.36 12.31 -13.67
C TYR A 99 4.12 12.54 -12.36
N ALA A 100 4.43 11.47 -11.63
CA ALA A 100 5.08 11.55 -10.32
C ALA A 100 6.51 12.10 -10.42
N PHE A 101 7.28 11.72 -11.43
CA PHE A 101 8.62 12.29 -11.65
C PHE A 101 8.56 13.78 -12.00
N GLU A 102 7.59 14.20 -12.82
CA GLU A 102 7.44 15.62 -13.20
C GLU A 102 7.06 16.48 -11.99
N LYS A 103 6.06 16.03 -11.21
CA LYS A 103 5.42 16.85 -10.15
C LYS A 103 6.03 16.68 -8.77
N GLU A 104 6.46 15.47 -8.43
CA GLU A 104 6.83 15.10 -7.06
C GLU A 104 8.28 14.59 -6.95
N ARG A 105 8.94 14.34 -8.08
CA ARG A 105 10.29 13.76 -8.15
C ARG A 105 10.39 12.41 -7.44
N GLN A 106 9.34 11.62 -7.53
CA GLN A 106 9.23 10.29 -6.95
C GLN A 106 8.72 9.30 -8.01
N TYR A 107 8.82 8.01 -7.70
CA TYR A 107 8.16 6.99 -8.51
C TYR A 107 6.64 7.09 -8.35
N GLY A 108 5.93 6.82 -9.45
CA GLY A 108 4.51 6.52 -9.40
C GLY A 108 4.26 5.23 -8.63
N LYS A 109 2.98 4.89 -8.43
CA LYS A 109 2.63 3.74 -7.60
C LYS A 109 1.59 2.86 -8.31
N THR A 110 2.04 1.69 -8.71
CA THR A 110 1.17 0.57 -9.08
C THR A 110 1.14 -0.39 -7.92
N GLU A 111 -0.02 -0.92 -7.58
CA GLU A 111 -0.22 -1.79 -6.43
C GLU A 111 -0.71 -3.17 -6.83
N MET A 112 -0.52 -4.12 -5.94
CA MET A 112 -1.16 -5.42 -5.96
C MET A 112 -1.66 -5.70 -4.55
N TRP A 113 -2.93 -6.03 -4.42
CA TRP A 113 -3.52 -6.44 -3.15
C TRP A 113 -3.83 -7.92 -3.16
N TYR A 114 -3.49 -8.58 -2.08
CA TYR A 114 -3.87 -9.96 -1.81
C TYR A 114 -4.70 -10.00 -0.53
N VAL A 115 -5.91 -10.51 -0.61
CA VAL A 115 -6.85 -10.56 0.53
C VAL A 115 -6.47 -11.74 1.41
N LEU A 116 -5.89 -11.46 2.57
CA LEU A 116 -5.51 -12.48 3.55
C LEU A 116 -6.72 -13.00 4.33
N ASP A 117 -7.61 -12.09 4.70
CA ASP A 117 -8.86 -12.37 5.39
C ASP A 117 -9.87 -11.25 5.13
N CYS A 118 -11.18 -11.54 5.24
CA CYS A 118 -12.24 -10.55 5.13
C CYS A 118 -13.51 -11.02 5.83
N VAL A 119 -14.31 -10.07 6.32
CA VAL A 119 -15.62 -10.36 6.87
C VAL A 119 -16.63 -10.66 5.75
N PRO A 120 -17.70 -11.44 6.01
CA PRO A 120 -18.76 -11.65 5.02
C PRO A 120 -19.35 -10.34 4.52
N GLY A 121 -19.46 -10.18 3.19
CA GLY A 121 -19.98 -8.98 2.56
C GLY A 121 -18.97 -7.84 2.42
N ALA A 122 -17.70 -8.05 2.75
CA ALA A 122 -16.62 -7.09 2.50
C ALA A 122 -16.48 -6.82 0.99
N TYR A 123 -16.11 -5.59 0.65
CA TYR A 123 -15.85 -5.17 -0.72
C TYR A 123 -14.76 -4.10 -0.74
N ILE A 124 -14.21 -3.91 -1.93
CA ILE A 124 -13.33 -2.79 -2.23
C ILE A 124 -13.96 -1.92 -3.31
N TYR A 125 -13.62 -0.65 -3.34
CA TYR A 125 -13.86 0.15 -4.53
C TYR A 125 -12.70 -0.02 -5.51
N TYR A 126 -13.04 -0.32 -6.78
CA TYR A 126 -12.08 -0.54 -7.84
C TYR A 126 -12.57 0.07 -9.17
N GLY A 127 -12.09 1.27 -9.47
CA GLY A 127 -12.51 2.03 -10.64
C GLY A 127 -13.96 2.54 -10.55
N PHE A 128 -14.50 2.89 -11.71
CA PHE A 128 -15.85 3.43 -11.85
C PHE A 128 -16.81 2.41 -12.42
N THR A 129 -18.10 2.59 -12.16
CA THR A 129 -19.19 1.79 -12.74
C THR A 129 -19.46 2.12 -14.21
N HIS A 130 -19.02 3.30 -14.68
CA HIS A 130 -19.17 3.80 -16.03
C HIS A 130 -18.03 4.75 -16.36
N GLU A 131 -17.89 5.12 -17.63
CA GLU A 131 -16.94 6.15 -18.04
C GLU A 131 -17.36 7.50 -17.45
N ILE A 132 -16.43 8.17 -16.77
CA ILE A 132 -16.66 9.44 -16.09
C ILE A 132 -15.79 10.54 -16.71
N CYS A 133 -16.39 11.69 -17.02
CA CYS A 133 -15.63 12.85 -17.49
C CYS A 133 -15.06 13.67 -16.31
N LYS A 134 -14.10 14.53 -16.61
CA LYS A 134 -13.43 15.34 -15.58
C LYS A 134 -14.40 16.27 -14.85
N GLU A 135 -15.38 16.80 -15.53
CA GLU A 135 -16.40 17.71 -14.98
C GLU A 135 -17.31 16.97 -13.99
N GLU A 136 -17.79 15.78 -14.37
CA GLU A 136 -18.59 14.94 -13.48
C GLU A 136 -17.78 14.51 -12.26
N PHE A 137 -16.54 14.08 -12.44
CA PHE A 137 -15.65 13.72 -11.34
C PHE A 137 -15.49 14.85 -10.33
N ALA A 138 -15.22 16.08 -10.84
CA ALA A 138 -15.05 17.26 -9.99
C ALA A 138 -16.34 17.62 -9.24
N GLU A 139 -17.50 17.50 -9.89
CA GLU A 139 -18.81 17.78 -9.26
C GLU A 139 -19.14 16.75 -8.18
N ARG A 140 -18.88 15.45 -8.41
CA ARG A 140 -19.11 14.40 -7.42
C ARG A 140 -18.23 14.56 -6.19
N ILE A 141 -17.00 15.03 -6.35
CA ILE A 141 -16.14 15.38 -5.20
C ILE A 141 -16.77 16.52 -4.38
N LYS A 142 -17.20 17.61 -5.04
CA LYS A 142 -17.80 18.77 -4.36
C LYS A 142 -19.10 18.43 -3.65
N SER A 143 -19.93 17.60 -4.26
CA SER A 143 -21.22 17.18 -3.71
C SER A 143 -21.13 16.01 -2.73
N ASN A 144 -19.92 15.45 -2.52
CA ASN A 144 -19.67 14.26 -1.69
C ASN A 144 -20.45 13.02 -2.15
N THR A 145 -20.61 12.85 -3.47
CA THR A 145 -21.34 11.72 -4.10
C THR A 145 -20.41 10.82 -4.94
N LEU A 146 -19.08 10.97 -4.80
CA LEU A 146 -18.11 10.22 -5.61
C LEU A 146 -18.30 8.71 -5.47
N THR A 147 -18.55 8.22 -4.27
CA THR A 147 -18.72 6.79 -3.98
C THR A 147 -19.87 6.14 -4.73
N GLU A 148 -20.89 6.91 -5.13
CA GLU A 148 -22.03 6.41 -5.92
C GLU A 148 -21.65 6.01 -7.36
N ALA A 149 -20.53 6.56 -7.86
CA ALA A 149 -19.99 6.24 -9.18
C ALA A 149 -18.90 5.17 -9.14
N LEU A 150 -18.46 4.74 -7.95
CA LEU A 150 -17.41 3.75 -7.81
C LEU A 150 -17.95 2.33 -7.94
N ASN A 151 -17.12 1.47 -8.54
CA ASN A 151 -17.43 0.07 -8.68
C ASN A 151 -17.07 -0.66 -7.39
N ALA A 152 -18.08 -1.09 -6.64
CA ALA A 152 -17.93 -1.90 -5.44
C ALA A 152 -17.76 -3.38 -5.82
N VAL A 153 -16.58 -3.93 -5.63
CA VAL A 153 -16.22 -5.30 -5.96
C VAL A 153 -16.19 -6.14 -4.68
N PRO A 154 -17.06 -7.15 -4.52
CA PRO A 154 -16.99 -8.08 -3.40
C PRO A 154 -15.62 -8.76 -3.33
N VAL A 155 -15.12 -9.01 -2.12
CA VAL A 155 -13.83 -9.65 -1.90
C VAL A 155 -13.96 -10.91 -1.06
N HIS A 156 -13.05 -11.86 -1.30
CA HIS A 156 -12.94 -13.11 -0.56
C HIS A 156 -11.47 -13.35 -0.21
N THR A 157 -11.24 -14.10 0.85
CA THR A 157 -9.89 -14.58 1.20
C THR A 157 -9.27 -15.31 0.01
N GLY A 158 -8.06 -14.92 -0.36
CA GLY A 158 -7.33 -15.46 -1.50
C GLY A 158 -7.46 -14.65 -2.80
N ASP A 159 -8.37 -13.66 -2.86
CA ASP A 159 -8.48 -12.78 -4.03
C ASP A 159 -7.23 -11.93 -4.20
N CYS A 160 -6.90 -11.64 -5.46
CA CYS A 160 -5.76 -10.82 -5.84
C CYS A 160 -6.20 -9.74 -6.83
N PHE A 161 -5.89 -8.49 -6.51
CA PHE A 161 -6.24 -7.33 -7.33
C PHE A 161 -4.97 -6.61 -7.78
N PHE A 162 -4.78 -6.47 -9.09
CA PHE A 162 -3.74 -5.63 -9.65
C PHE A 162 -4.31 -4.24 -9.91
N ILE A 163 -3.74 -3.22 -9.28
CA ILE A 163 -4.22 -1.84 -9.32
C ILE A 163 -3.21 -0.95 -10.07
N PRO A 164 -3.39 -0.77 -11.39
CA PRO A 164 -2.54 0.12 -12.16
C PRO A 164 -2.60 1.56 -11.62
N SER A 165 -1.50 2.29 -11.75
CA SER A 165 -1.52 3.74 -11.52
C SER A 165 -2.65 4.40 -12.33
N GLY A 166 -3.30 5.42 -11.77
CA GLY A 166 -4.48 6.07 -12.36
C GLY A 166 -5.81 5.39 -12.05
N THR A 167 -5.82 4.20 -11.44
CA THR A 167 -7.06 3.55 -11.00
C THR A 167 -7.50 4.09 -9.63
N LEU A 168 -8.73 4.59 -9.56
CA LEU A 168 -9.35 5.00 -8.30
C LEU A 168 -9.70 3.76 -7.48
N HIS A 169 -9.35 3.74 -6.18
CA HIS A 169 -9.56 2.57 -5.34
C HIS A 169 -9.67 2.93 -3.86
N ALA A 170 -10.30 2.06 -3.09
CA ALA A 170 -10.39 2.14 -1.63
C ALA A 170 -10.73 0.77 -1.02
N ILE A 171 -10.43 0.61 0.27
CA ILE A 171 -10.91 -0.45 1.14
C ILE A 171 -12.01 0.09 2.02
#